data_bbae91a5d1948a4fbc9f84ea9b5e5101
#
_entry.id   bbae91a5d1948a4fbc9f84ea9b5e5101
#
_cell.length_a   1.000
_cell.length_b   1.000
_cell.length_c   1.000
_cell.angle_alpha   90.00
_cell.angle_beta   90.00
_cell.angle_gamma   90.00
#
_symmetry.space_group_name_H-M   'P 1'
#
loop_
_entity.id
_entity.type
_entity.pdbx_description
1 polymer ?
#
loop_
_entity_poly.entity_id
_entity_poly.type
_entity_poly.pdbx_seq_one_letter_code
_entity_poly.pdbx_strand_id
1 'polypeptide(L)'
;MSEPKTILVVEDEPDEVAYLSTLFADNGYHVISASNGQEGFEKAKAQRPDLITLDISMPEESGVRLFRDLQADPAMAGIPVVMITGVTHEFKRFIETRRQVHPPAAYFDKPPDRDQLLAKINELLKPVAAR
;
A
#
# COMPACT_ATOMS: atom_id res chain seq x y z
N MET A 1 -9.98 -11.32 -21.47
CA MET A 1 -10.11 -11.14 -20.02
C MET A 1 -8.80 -10.73 -19.44
N SER A 2 -8.81 -9.69 -18.67
CA SER A 2 -7.61 -9.26 -18.00
C SER A 2 -7.36 -10.09 -16.76
N GLU A 3 -6.10 -10.29 -16.43
CA GLU A 3 -5.73 -10.96 -15.22
C GLU A 3 -6.09 -10.10 -14.02
N PRO A 4 -6.35 -10.72 -12.85
CA PRO A 4 -6.60 -9.95 -11.64
C PRO A 4 -5.43 -9.02 -11.34
N LYS A 5 -5.75 -7.84 -10.85
CA LYS A 5 -4.72 -6.94 -10.35
C LYS A 5 -4.14 -7.50 -9.06
N THR A 6 -2.87 -7.21 -8.81
CA THR A 6 -2.15 -7.71 -7.65
C THR A 6 -1.96 -6.59 -6.64
N ILE A 7 -2.30 -6.88 -5.38
CA ILE A 7 -2.09 -5.96 -4.27
C ILE A 7 -1.04 -6.58 -3.34
N LEU A 8 0.00 -5.81 -3.03
CA LEU A 8 0.98 -6.19 -2.01
C LEU A 8 0.57 -5.56 -0.70
N VAL A 9 0.35 -6.39 0.32
CA VAL A 9 -0.01 -5.94 1.66
C VAL A 9 1.25 -5.97 2.52
N VAL A 10 1.73 -4.81 2.96
CA VAL A 10 2.90 -4.72 3.84
C VAL A 10 2.43 -4.37 5.24
N GLU A 11 2.49 -5.34 6.12
CA GLU A 11 1.93 -5.26 7.46
C GLU A 11 2.58 -6.33 8.32
N ASP A 12 2.98 -6.00 9.54
CA ASP A 12 3.65 -6.95 10.43
C ASP A 12 2.70 -7.72 11.34
N GLU A 13 1.45 -7.31 11.47
CA GLU A 13 0.48 -8.00 12.31
C GLU A 13 -0.27 -9.08 11.53
N PRO A 14 -0.16 -10.36 11.94
CA PRO A 14 -0.80 -11.45 11.18
C PRO A 14 -2.31 -11.30 11.03
N ASP A 15 -2.99 -10.80 12.05
CA ASP A 15 -4.45 -10.63 11.97
C ASP A 15 -4.83 -9.58 10.95
N GLU A 16 -4.06 -8.49 10.86
CA GLU A 16 -4.29 -7.45 9.87
C GLU A 16 -4.01 -7.96 8.46
N VAL A 17 -2.92 -8.73 8.31
CA VAL A 17 -2.62 -9.35 7.02
C VAL A 17 -3.75 -10.24 6.58
N ALA A 18 -4.25 -11.08 7.48
CA ALA A 18 -5.34 -12.00 7.17
C ALA A 18 -6.60 -11.23 6.78
N TYR A 19 -6.94 -10.20 7.53
CA TYR A 19 -8.13 -9.39 7.25
C TYR A 19 -8.05 -8.74 5.87
N LEU A 20 -6.97 -8.04 5.61
CA LEU A 20 -6.82 -7.32 4.33
C LEU A 20 -6.72 -8.29 3.16
N SER A 21 -5.99 -9.39 3.34
CA SER A 21 -5.83 -10.38 2.28
C SER A 21 -7.16 -11.00 1.90
N THR A 22 -7.98 -11.35 2.90
CA THR A 22 -9.30 -11.92 2.65
C THR A 22 -10.20 -10.88 1.95
N LEU A 23 -10.19 -9.65 2.47
CA LEU A 23 -11.01 -8.59 1.91
C LEU A 23 -10.70 -8.37 0.43
N PHE A 24 -9.42 -8.26 0.10
CA PHE A 24 -9.03 -8.00 -1.28
C PHE A 24 -9.27 -9.22 -2.17
N ALA A 25 -8.94 -10.42 -1.69
CA ALA A 25 -9.17 -11.63 -2.47
C ALA A 25 -10.65 -11.84 -2.76
N ASP A 26 -11.52 -11.56 -1.79
CA ASP A 26 -12.96 -11.67 -1.99
C ASP A 26 -13.48 -10.69 -3.02
N ASN A 27 -12.73 -9.64 -3.29
CA ASN A 27 -13.12 -8.63 -4.28
C ASN A 27 -12.36 -8.76 -5.60
N GLY A 28 -11.77 -9.93 -5.83
CA GLY A 28 -11.21 -10.26 -7.14
C GLY A 28 -9.75 -9.90 -7.34
N TYR A 29 -9.05 -9.51 -6.29
CA TYR A 29 -7.63 -9.17 -6.39
C TYR A 29 -6.75 -10.36 -6.04
N HIS A 30 -5.59 -10.44 -6.67
CA HIS A 30 -4.54 -11.34 -6.25
C HIS A 30 -3.74 -10.64 -5.15
N VAL A 31 -3.47 -11.34 -4.05
CA VAL A 31 -2.83 -10.73 -2.89
C VAL A 31 -1.50 -11.41 -2.59
N ILE A 32 -0.47 -10.59 -2.38
CA ILE A 32 0.80 -11.03 -1.83
C ILE A 32 1.06 -10.19 -0.59
N SER A 33 1.84 -10.69 0.34
CA SER A 33 2.08 -9.99 1.59
C SER A 33 3.54 -9.98 1.97
N ALA A 34 3.91 -8.99 2.78
CA ALA A 34 5.24 -8.86 3.34
C ALA A 34 5.10 -8.37 4.78
N SER A 35 5.98 -8.83 5.66
CA SER A 35 5.89 -8.53 7.08
C SER A 35 6.79 -7.40 7.54
N ASN A 36 7.59 -6.85 6.65
CA ASN A 36 8.44 -5.70 6.96
C ASN A 36 8.80 -4.98 5.66
N GLY A 37 9.46 -3.84 5.80
CA GLY A 37 9.79 -3.02 4.65
C GLY A 37 10.76 -3.66 3.68
N GLN A 38 11.76 -4.36 4.20
CA GLN A 38 12.75 -5.01 3.33
C GLN A 38 12.09 -6.09 2.48
N GLU A 39 11.30 -6.95 3.10
CA GLU A 39 10.56 -7.97 2.37
C GLU A 39 9.60 -7.34 1.37
N GLY A 40 8.95 -6.25 1.78
CA GLY A 40 8.03 -5.52 0.92
C GLY A 40 8.72 -4.99 -0.34
N PHE A 41 9.90 -4.40 -0.18
CA PHE A 41 10.64 -3.89 -1.32
C PHE A 41 11.07 -5.01 -2.28
N GLU A 42 11.57 -6.11 -1.70
CA GLU A 42 12.00 -7.25 -2.51
C GLU A 42 10.84 -7.85 -3.31
N LYS A 43 9.69 -8.00 -2.66
CA LYS A 43 8.52 -8.53 -3.36
C LYS A 43 7.96 -7.57 -4.39
N ALA A 44 7.96 -6.28 -4.10
CA ALA A 44 7.53 -5.28 -5.07
C ALA A 44 8.41 -5.33 -6.31
N LYS A 45 9.71 -5.46 -6.11
CA LYS A 45 10.65 -5.51 -7.21
C LYS A 45 10.51 -6.79 -8.03
N ALA A 46 10.30 -7.92 -7.36
CA ALA A 46 10.20 -9.22 -8.02
C ALA A 46 8.87 -9.41 -8.73
N GLN A 47 7.78 -8.96 -8.14
CA GLN A 47 6.43 -9.29 -8.62
C GLN A 47 5.67 -8.09 -9.18
N ARG A 48 6.16 -6.89 -9.01
CA ARG A 48 5.58 -5.67 -9.55
C ARG A 48 4.06 -5.58 -9.34
N PRO A 49 3.63 -5.43 -8.09
CA PRO A 49 2.20 -5.33 -7.82
C PRO A 49 1.60 -4.07 -8.45
N ASP A 50 0.30 -4.09 -8.62
CA ASP A 50 -0.42 -2.95 -9.18
C ASP A 50 -0.71 -1.89 -8.13
N LEU A 51 -0.70 -2.28 -6.86
CA LEU A 51 -0.94 -1.37 -5.73
C LEU A 51 -0.31 -1.96 -4.48
N ILE A 52 0.14 -1.09 -3.59
CA ILE A 52 0.71 -1.51 -2.30
C ILE A 52 -0.09 -0.87 -1.19
N THR A 53 -0.57 -1.69 -0.22
CA THR A 53 -1.05 -1.14 1.04
C THR A 53 0.08 -1.23 2.05
N LEU A 54 0.29 -0.18 2.82
CA LEU A 54 1.46 -0.04 3.67
C LEU A 54 1.09 0.47 5.04
N ASP A 55 1.50 -0.29 6.06
CA ASP A 55 1.44 0.18 7.43
C ASP A 55 2.79 0.81 7.79
N ILE A 56 2.79 2.08 8.14
CA ILE A 56 4.02 2.79 8.49
C ILE A 56 4.36 2.71 9.96
N SER A 57 3.49 2.10 10.78
CA SER A 57 3.74 1.97 12.21
C SER A 57 4.56 0.73 12.58
N MET A 58 5.14 0.07 11.58
CA MET A 58 5.96 -1.11 11.83
C MET A 58 7.27 -0.75 12.52
N PRO A 59 7.88 -1.70 13.27
CA PRO A 59 9.10 -1.44 14.01
C PRO A 59 10.25 -0.93 13.14
N GLU A 60 11.15 -0.19 13.74
CA GLU A 60 12.39 0.30 13.12
C GLU A 60 12.14 1.19 11.90
N GLU A 61 11.01 1.85 11.88
CA GLU A 61 10.61 2.74 10.79
C GLU A 61 10.63 2.05 9.43
N SER A 62 10.40 0.75 9.43
CA SER A 62 10.46 -0.08 8.24
C SER A 62 9.50 0.39 7.15
N GLY A 63 8.28 0.81 7.54
CA GLY A 63 7.29 1.30 6.59
C GLY A 63 7.68 2.63 5.96
N VAL A 64 8.21 3.54 6.77
CA VAL A 64 8.66 4.84 6.26
C VAL A 64 9.80 4.66 5.27
N ARG A 65 10.75 3.80 5.63
CA ARG A 65 11.89 3.52 4.76
C ARG A 65 11.43 2.90 3.45
N LEU A 66 10.52 1.95 3.52
CA LEU A 66 9.97 1.34 2.31
C LEU A 66 9.33 2.38 1.41
N PHE A 67 8.50 3.27 1.97
CA PHE A 67 7.84 4.28 1.19
C PHE A 67 8.84 5.16 0.44
N ARG A 68 9.90 5.56 1.13
CA ARG A 68 10.96 6.38 0.52
C ARG A 68 11.70 5.60 -0.57
N ASP A 69 12.03 4.34 -0.30
CA ASP A 69 12.75 3.51 -1.27
C ASP A 69 11.92 3.28 -2.53
N LEU A 70 10.62 3.07 -2.37
CA LEU A 70 9.74 2.91 -3.52
C LEU A 70 9.71 4.16 -4.38
N GLN A 71 9.65 5.32 -3.76
CA GLN A 71 9.63 6.58 -4.51
C GLN A 71 10.95 6.88 -5.19
N ALA A 72 12.05 6.43 -4.60
CA ALA A 72 13.37 6.65 -5.16
C ALA A 72 13.69 5.73 -6.34
N ASP A 73 12.97 4.64 -6.48
CA ASP A 73 13.22 3.66 -7.55
C ASP A 73 12.31 3.96 -8.74
N PRO A 74 12.86 4.33 -9.89
CA PRO A 74 12.02 4.68 -11.04
C PRO A 74 11.07 3.57 -11.48
N ALA A 75 11.45 2.31 -11.26
CA ALA A 75 10.59 1.18 -11.62
C ALA A 75 9.40 1.02 -10.68
N MET A 76 9.53 1.53 -9.44
CA MET A 76 8.50 1.37 -8.41
C MET A 76 7.70 2.64 -8.16
N ALA A 77 8.25 3.80 -8.53
CA ALA A 77 7.65 5.08 -8.16
C ALA A 77 6.23 5.29 -8.68
N GLY A 78 5.87 4.60 -9.76
CA GLY A 78 4.53 4.71 -10.33
C GLY A 78 3.48 3.83 -9.67
N ILE A 79 3.89 2.93 -8.77
CA ILE A 79 2.92 2.05 -8.10
C ILE A 79 2.21 2.85 -7.01
N PRO A 80 0.87 2.94 -7.04
CA PRO A 80 0.15 3.67 -5.99
C PRO A 80 0.30 2.99 -4.65
N VAL A 81 0.54 3.78 -3.61
CA VAL A 81 0.66 3.31 -2.24
C VAL A 81 -0.50 3.86 -1.44
N VAL A 82 -1.26 2.96 -0.81
CA VAL A 82 -2.35 3.31 0.09
C VAL A 82 -1.87 3.02 1.51
N MET A 83 -1.77 4.05 2.32
CA MET A 83 -1.37 3.88 3.71
C MET A 83 -2.55 3.53 4.58
N ILE A 84 -2.39 2.49 5.38
CA ILE A 84 -3.40 2.04 6.34
C ILE A 84 -2.67 1.88 7.67
N THR A 85 -2.78 2.87 8.54
CA THR A 85 -1.90 2.92 9.70
C THR A 85 -2.59 3.56 10.90
N GLY A 86 -2.14 3.16 12.10
CA GLY A 86 -2.56 3.79 13.33
C GLY A 86 -1.66 4.92 13.79
N VAL A 87 -0.81 5.40 12.92
CA VAL A 87 0.17 6.42 13.27
C VAL A 87 -0.48 7.79 13.41
N THR A 88 0.10 8.59 14.28
CA THR A 88 -0.41 9.87 14.72
C THR A 88 -0.32 10.96 13.66
N HIS A 89 -0.93 12.10 13.98
CA HIS A 89 -0.85 13.30 13.15
C HIS A 89 0.57 13.75 12.88
N GLU A 90 1.51 13.38 13.71
CA GLU A 90 2.91 13.77 13.52
C GLU A 90 3.50 13.18 12.24
N PHE A 91 3.20 11.94 11.94
CA PHE A 91 3.68 11.35 10.70
C PHE A 91 3.01 11.98 9.49
N LYS A 92 1.73 12.24 9.60
CA LYS A 92 0.98 12.89 8.53
C LYS A 92 1.62 14.23 8.20
N ARG A 93 1.96 15.00 9.23
CA ARG A 93 2.66 16.28 9.05
C ARG A 93 4.05 16.09 8.45
N PHE A 94 4.75 15.07 8.89
CA PHE A 94 6.08 14.75 8.36
C PHE A 94 6.02 14.57 6.84
N ILE A 95 5.07 13.79 6.37
CA ILE A 95 4.92 13.55 4.92
C ILE A 95 4.53 14.83 4.20
N GLU A 96 3.59 15.60 4.76
CA GLU A 96 3.11 16.82 4.14
C GLU A 96 4.18 17.91 4.03
N THR A 97 5.13 17.92 4.97
CA THR A 97 6.16 18.97 5.00
C THR A 97 7.42 18.58 4.23
N ARG A 98 7.55 17.33 3.82
CA ARG A 98 8.74 16.88 3.09
C ARG A 98 8.55 17.11 1.60
N ARG A 99 9.28 18.07 1.05
CA ARG A 99 9.16 18.44 -0.35
C ARG A 99 9.63 17.35 -1.31
N GLN A 100 10.48 16.45 -0.83
CA GLN A 100 11.08 15.42 -1.67
C GLN A 100 10.28 14.11 -1.67
N VAL A 101 9.20 14.06 -0.89
CA VAL A 101 8.39 12.87 -0.76
C VAL A 101 7.00 13.20 -1.28
N HIS A 102 6.60 12.51 -2.32
CA HIS A 102 5.24 12.65 -2.82
C HIS A 102 4.28 12.01 -1.80
N PRO A 103 3.10 12.57 -1.61
CA PRO A 103 2.14 11.94 -0.71
C PRO A 103 1.71 10.58 -1.24
N PRO A 104 1.26 9.69 -0.35
CA PRO A 104 0.68 8.43 -0.83
C PRO A 104 -0.59 8.69 -1.62
N ALA A 105 -1.00 7.71 -2.41
CA ALA A 105 -2.22 7.81 -3.21
C ALA A 105 -3.45 7.98 -2.34
N ALA A 106 -3.44 7.39 -1.13
CA ALA A 106 -4.51 7.53 -0.17
C ALA A 106 -3.99 7.22 1.22
N TYR A 107 -4.72 7.65 2.23
CA TYR A 107 -4.32 7.49 3.62
C TYR A 107 -5.55 7.11 4.43
N PHE A 108 -5.47 6.00 5.15
CA PHE A 108 -6.56 5.52 5.99
C PHE A 108 -6.07 5.28 7.40
N ASP A 109 -6.83 5.72 8.39
CA ASP A 109 -6.56 5.38 9.78
C ASP A 109 -7.05 3.98 10.08
N LYS A 110 -6.43 3.31 11.03
CA LYS A 110 -6.88 2.00 11.50
C LYS A 110 -7.96 2.16 12.57
N PRO A 111 -8.99 1.33 12.54
CA PRO A 111 -9.34 0.38 11.47
C PRO A 111 -9.94 1.13 10.27
N PRO A 112 -9.55 0.78 9.05
CA PRO A 112 -10.10 1.49 7.89
C PRO A 112 -11.55 1.11 7.67
N ASP A 113 -12.32 2.05 7.15
CA ASP A 113 -13.66 1.74 6.70
C ASP A 113 -13.55 0.86 5.47
N ARG A 114 -14.12 -0.33 5.55
CA ARG A 114 -13.99 -1.34 4.50
C ARG A 114 -14.48 -0.86 3.15
N ASP A 115 -15.64 -0.23 3.14
CA ASP A 115 -16.26 0.20 1.88
C ASP A 115 -15.48 1.35 1.25
N GLN A 116 -15.03 2.29 2.08
CA GLN A 116 -14.23 3.41 1.58
C GLN A 116 -12.88 2.94 1.06
N LEU A 117 -12.26 1.99 1.75
CA LEU A 117 -10.98 1.42 1.32
C LEU A 117 -11.12 0.73 -0.03
N LEU A 118 -12.13 -0.13 -0.17
CA LEU A 118 -12.37 -0.83 -1.43
C LEU A 118 -12.70 0.13 -2.55
N ALA A 119 -13.52 1.14 -2.27
CA ALA A 119 -13.86 2.12 -3.29
C ALA A 119 -12.61 2.85 -3.80
N LYS A 120 -11.70 3.21 -2.88
CA LYS A 120 -10.48 3.89 -3.27
C LYS A 120 -9.54 2.99 -4.06
N ILE A 121 -9.40 1.74 -3.64
CA ILE A 121 -8.55 0.79 -4.34
C ILE A 121 -9.12 0.53 -5.74
N ASN A 122 -10.41 0.33 -5.85
CA ASN A 122 -11.04 0.11 -7.15
C ASN A 122 -10.85 1.33 -8.05
N GLU A 123 -10.94 2.53 -7.49
CA GLU A 123 -10.70 3.75 -8.24
C GLU A 123 -9.27 3.83 -8.78
N LEU A 124 -8.30 3.51 -7.93
CA LEU A 124 -6.88 3.58 -8.30
C LEU A 124 -6.50 2.52 -9.32
N LEU A 125 -7.13 1.35 -9.25
CA LEU A 125 -6.81 0.23 -10.14
C LEU A 125 -7.76 0.10 -11.33
N LYS A 126 -8.74 0.96 -11.41
CA LYS A 126 -9.65 0.96 -12.53
C LYS A 126 -8.86 1.23 -13.80
N PRO A 127 -8.98 0.39 -14.81
CA PRO A 127 -8.29 0.65 -16.06
C PRO A 127 -8.70 2.01 -16.58
N VAL A 128 -7.75 2.76 -17.12
CA VAL A 128 -8.08 4.01 -17.79
C VAL A 128 -9.11 3.64 -18.82
N ALA A 129 -10.33 4.07 -18.60
CA ALA A 129 -11.42 3.60 -19.40
C ALA A 129 -11.12 3.84 -20.85
N ALA A 130 -11.15 2.78 -21.59
CA ALA A 130 -11.20 2.92 -23.03
C ALA A 130 -12.43 3.76 -23.31
N ARG A 131 -12.22 4.86 -23.87
CA ARG A 131 -13.33 5.75 -24.19
C ARG A 131 -13.77 5.53 -25.57
#